data_5cc1b49523674d4d878697363612825d
#
_entry.id   5cc1b49523674d4d878697363612825d
#
_cell.length_a   1.000
_cell.length_b   1.000
_cell.length_c   1.000
_cell.angle_alpha   90.00
_cell.angle_beta   90.00
_cell.angle_gamma   90.00
#
_symmetry.space_group_name_H-M   'P 1'
#
loop_
_entity.id
_entity.type
_entity.pdbx_description
1 polymer ?
#
loop_
_entity_poly.entity_id
_entity_poly.type
_entity_poly.pdbx_seq_one_letter_code
_entity_poly.pdbx_strand_id
1 'polypeptide(L)'
;MRFQELMVSPNSMKHRLLRLLDNEIKNAKQGREAWLKMKINHITDPDMVNKLYEASRAGVRIDIVIRGNCSLVPGVPKVSENIRCVGIIDRYLEHSRILIFCNGGKNKFYLGSADWMPRNLINRIEVYSPVYDADLQRDLLRTVEYGLRDTMNGRLIDGRGTNQFQPGNPFRSQEALYNCYLKENETGEAHGND
;
A
#
# COMPACT_ATOMS: atom_id res chain seq x y z
N MET A 1 -7.44 -25.00 9.67
CA MET A 1 -6.42 -25.14 8.60
C MET A 1 -5.40 -24.01 8.77
N ARG A 2 -4.10 -24.30 8.75
CA ARG A 2 -3.05 -23.29 8.97
C ARG A 2 -2.26 -23.13 7.68
N PHE A 3 -2.35 -21.94 7.06
CA PHE A 3 -1.57 -21.60 5.88
C PHE A 3 -0.22 -21.00 6.33
N GLN A 4 0.90 -21.52 5.84
CA GLN A 4 2.23 -21.02 6.22
C GLN A 4 2.52 -19.69 5.52
N GLU A 5 2.38 -19.64 4.21
CA GLU A 5 2.73 -18.48 3.39
C GLU A 5 1.57 -17.51 3.21
N LEU A 6 0.40 -18.00 2.87
CA LEU A 6 -0.77 -17.17 2.60
C LEU A 6 -1.36 -16.54 3.86
N MET A 7 -1.72 -15.27 3.78
CA MET A 7 -2.59 -14.63 4.78
C MET A 7 -4.03 -14.79 4.32
N VAL A 8 -4.83 -15.54 5.10
CA VAL A 8 -6.22 -15.87 4.74
C VAL A 8 -7.17 -15.31 5.79
N SER A 9 -8.19 -14.58 5.32
CA SER A 9 -9.33 -14.13 6.14
C SER A 9 -10.47 -15.18 6.05
N PRO A 10 -11.24 -15.37 7.12
CA PRO A 10 -11.19 -14.70 8.43
C PRO A 10 -10.16 -15.31 9.40
N ASN A 11 -9.38 -16.28 8.95
CA ASN A 11 -8.58 -17.17 9.81
C ASN A 11 -7.41 -16.45 10.52
N SER A 12 -6.51 -15.82 9.74
CA SER A 12 -5.24 -15.30 10.31
C SER A 12 -4.79 -13.96 9.72
N MET A 13 -5.46 -13.46 8.70
CA MET A 13 -5.02 -12.29 7.93
C MET A 13 -4.82 -11.07 8.82
N LYS A 14 -5.85 -10.64 9.53
CA LYS A 14 -5.82 -9.44 10.39
C LYS A 14 -4.67 -9.52 11.41
N HIS A 15 -4.55 -10.65 12.09
CA HIS A 15 -3.49 -10.86 13.07
C HIS A 15 -2.09 -10.80 12.45
N ARG A 16 -1.91 -11.37 11.25
CA ARG A 16 -0.62 -11.33 10.55
C ARG A 16 -0.27 -9.93 10.07
N LEU A 17 -1.24 -9.17 9.57
CA LEU A 17 -1.06 -7.76 9.19
C LEU A 17 -0.65 -6.90 10.39
N LEU A 18 -1.32 -7.04 11.53
CA LEU A 18 -0.95 -6.35 12.78
C LEU A 18 0.49 -6.69 13.19
N ARG A 19 0.89 -7.97 13.12
CA ARG A 19 2.27 -8.39 13.43
C ARG A 19 3.31 -7.82 12.47
N LEU A 20 2.99 -7.66 11.19
CA LEU A 20 3.88 -7.00 10.22
C LEU A 20 4.08 -5.53 10.61
N LEU A 21 3.01 -4.83 10.97
CA LEU A 21 3.09 -3.45 11.47
C LEU A 21 3.87 -3.37 12.80
N ASP A 22 3.66 -4.30 13.74
CA ASP A 22 4.44 -4.38 14.99
C ASP A 22 5.94 -4.54 14.72
N ASN A 23 6.30 -5.30 13.67
CA ASN A 23 7.69 -5.45 13.27
C ASN A 23 8.28 -4.14 12.73
N GLU A 24 7.54 -3.38 11.92
CA GLU A 24 7.97 -2.05 11.47
C GLU A 24 8.13 -1.08 12.66
N ILE A 25 7.17 -1.08 13.59
CA ILE A 25 7.26 -0.29 14.84
C ILE A 25 8.53 -0.64 15.62
N LYS A 26 8.83 -1.94 15.78
CA LYS A 26 10.04 -2.40 16.44
C LYS A 26 11.30 -1.93 15.72
N ASN A 27 11.34 -2.03 14.39
CA ASN A 27 12.46 -1.57 13.58
C ASN A 27 12.70 -0.06 13.76
N ALA A 28 11.65 0.76 13.66
CA ALA A 28 11.73 2.19 13.87
C ALA A 28 12.25 2.56 15.26
N LYS A 29 11.70 1.95 16.32
CA LYS A 29 12.17 2.16 17.71
C LYS A 29 13.64 1.76 17.94
N GLN A 30 14.19 0.90 17.09
CA GLN A 30 15.59 0.47 17.13
C GLN A 30 16.49 1.29 16.18
N GLY A 31 15.99 2.37 15.60
CA GLY A 31 16.72 3.20 14.64
C GLY A 31 17.01 2.53 13.30
N ARG A 32 16.33 1.42 13.00
CA ARG A 32 16.43 0.75 11.70
C ARG A 32 15.44 1.36 10.71
N GLU A 33 15.72 1.21 9.43
CA GLU A 33 14.79 1.61 8.38
C GLU A 33 13.45 0.88 8.55
N ALA A 34 12.34 1.65 8.53
CA ALA A 34 11.00 1.14 8.73
C ALA A 34 10.00 1.95 7.91
N TRP A 35 9.30 1.29 7.02
CA TRP A 35 8.27 1.91 6.19
C TRP A 35 7.25 0.89 5.68
N LEU A 36 6.07 1.39 5.33
CA LEU A 36 5.02 0.69 4.61
C LEU A 36 4.65 1.49 3.36
N LYS A 37 4.70 0.86 2.20
CA LYS A 37 4.06 1.37 0.99
C LYS A 37 2.91 0.46 0.63
N MET A 38 1.75 1.03 0.33
CA MET A 38 0.59 0.22 -0.01
C MET A 38 -0.32 0.86 -1.04
N LYS A 39 -0.97 0.03 -1.82
CA LYS A 39 -2.10 0.37 -2.67
C LYS A 39 -3.29 -0.45 -2.24
N ILE A 40 -4.42 0.20 -2.00
CA ILE A 40 -5.62 -0.44 -1.44
C ILE A 40 -6.87 0.33 -1.88
N ASN A 41 -8.06 -0.29 -1.80
CA ASN A 41 -9.26 0.46 -2.14
C ASN A 41 -9.89 1.16 -0.92
N HIS A 42 -9.96 0.49 0.24
CA HIS A 42 -10.60 1.02 1.43
C HIS A 42 -9.82 0.71 2.71
N ILE A 43 -9.80 1.66 3.64
CA ILE A 43 -9.25 1.51 4.99
C ILE A 43 -10.31 2.02 5.98
N THR A 44 -11.04 1.12 6.64
CA THR A 44 -12.09 1.46 7.60
C THR A 44 -12.12 0.56 8.84
N ASP A 45 -11.23 -0.44 8.93
CA ASP A 45 -11.12 -1.29 10.12
C ASP A 45 -10.46 -0.50 11.25
N PRO A 46 -11.12 -0.34 12.43
CA PRO A 46 -10.60 0.50 13.51
C PRO A 46 -9.25 0.05 14.06
N ASP A 47 -9.03 -1.27 14.16
CA ASP A 47 -7.77 -1.79 14.71
C ASP A 47 -6.61 -1.52 13.75
N MET A 48 -6.86 -1.64 12.43
CA MET A 48 -5.85 -1.32 11.41
C MET A 48 -5.53 0.17 11.39
N VAL A 49 -6.55 1.04 11.48
CA VAL A 49 -6.37 2.50 11.56
C VAL A 49 -5.56 2.89 12.80
N ASN A 50 -5.92 2.36 13.97
CA ASN A 50 -5.21 2.61 15.22
C ASN A 50 -3.75 2.12 15.16
N LYS A 51 -3.51 0.96 14.54
CA LYS A 51 -2.17 0.41 14.36
C LYS A 51 -1.32 1.26 13.40
N LEU A 52 -1.90 1.83 12.34
CA LEU A 52 -1.20 2.78 11.47
C LEU A 52 -0.81 4.07 12.22
N TYR A 53 -1.68 4.59 13.10
CA TYR A 53 -1.34 5.72 13.96
C TYR A 53 -0.23 5.38 14.94
N GLU A 54 -0.26 4.19 15.55
CA GLU A 54 0.81 3.72 16.42
C GLU A 54 2.15 3.64 15.66
N ALA A 55 2.13 3.09 14.45
CA ALA A 55 3.30 2.97 13.59
C ALA A 55 3.86 4.36 13.20
N SER A 56 2.99 5.31 12.83
CA SER A 56 3.40 6.68 12.54
C SER A 56 4.07 7.35 13.74
N ARG A 57 3.47 7.25 14.94
CA ARG A 57 4.06 7.79 16.17
C ARG A 57 5.40 7.15 16.52
N ALA A 58 5.64 5.93 16.11
CA ALA A 58 6.92 5.25 16.30
C ALA A 58 7.99 5.64 15.25
N GLY A 59 7.65 6.48 14.26
CA GLY A 59 8.56 6.92 13.20
C GLY A 59 8.53 6.07 11.92
N VAL A 60 7.57 5.15 11.78
CA VAL A 60 7.38 4.39 10.53
C VAL A 60 6.81 5.32 9.46
N ARG A 61 7.47 5.41 8.30
CA ARG A 61 6.93 6.14 7.14
C ARG A 61 5.90 5.29 6.43
N ILE A 62 4.72 5.86 6.18
CA ILE A 62 3.59 5.14 5.59
C ILE A 62 3.09 5.92 4.38
N ASP A 63 3.21 5.32 3.20
CA ASP A 63 2.76 5.88 1.92
C ASP A 63 1.62 5.03 1.35
N ILE A 64 0.46 5.64 1.12
CA ILE A 64 -0.78 4.95 0.73
C ILE A 64 -1.34 5.52 -0.57
N VAL A 65 -1.64 4.63 -1.51
CA VAL A 65 -2.51 4.92 -2.66
C VAL A 65 -3.88 4.30 -2.39
N ILE A 66 -4.94 5.11 -2.45
CA ILE A 66 -6.30 4.67 -2.16
C ILE A 66 -7.28 5.19 -3.23
N ARG A 67 -8.45 4.55 -3.38
CA ARG A 67 -9.49 5.02 -4.30
C ARG A 67 -10.87 5.19 -3.69
N GLY A 68 -11.07 4.76 -2.46
CA GLY A 68 -12.39 4.73 -1.82
C GLY A 68 -12.33 5.23 -0.37
N ASN A 69 -13.14 4.63 0.50
CA ASN A 69 -13.32 5.10 1.87
C ASN A 69 -12.02 4.99 2.68
N CYS A 70 -11.64 6.10 3.30
CA CYS A 70 -10.50 6.21 4.18
C CYS A 70 -10.95 6.80 5.51
N SER A 71 -10.93 5.99 6.58
CA SER A 71 -11.18 6.47 7.95
C SER A 71 -9.91 6.97 8.63
N LEU A 72 -8.79 6.91 7.91
CA LEU A 72 -7.50 7.42 8.36
C LEU A 72 -7.43 8.93 8.10
N VAL A 73 -6.88 9.67 9.03
CA VAL A 73 -6.60 11.11 8.90
C VAL A 73 -5.08 11.32 8.85
N PRO A 74 -4.48 11.44 7.65
CA PRO A 74 -3.04 11.62 7.48
C PRO A 74 -2.58 13.03 7.87
N GLY A 75 -1.29 13.17 8.19
CA GLY A 75 -0.63 14.47 8.35
C GLY A 75 -0.95 15.22 9.65
N VAL A 76 -1.58 14.58 10.63
CA VAL A 76 -1.86 15.19 11.94
C VAL A 76 -0.59 15.15 12.80
N PRO A 77 -0.07 16.32 13.26
CA PRO A 77 1.12 16.38 14.10
C PRO A 77 1.05 15.46 15.32
N LYS A 78 2.11 14.71 15.61
CA LYS A 78 2.24 13.75 16.72
C LYS A 78 1.28 12.56 16.68
N VAL A 79 0.48 12.41 15.62
CA VAL A 79 -0.46 11.30 15.45
C VAL A 79 -0.19 10.54 14.17
N SER A 80 -0.26 11.22 13.03
CA SER A 80 -0.15 10.63 11.69
C SER A 80 0.76 11.44 10.77
N GLU A 81 1.68 12.20 11.31
CA GLU A 81 2.61 13.07 10.56
C GLU A 81 3.49 12.29 9.57
N ASN A 82 3.74 11.01 9.84
CA ASN A 82 4.50 10.13 8.97
C ASN A 82 3.62 9.32 7.99
N ILE A 83 2.32 9.67 7.90
CA ILE A 83 1.39 9.05 6.96
C ILE A 83 1.08 10.01 5.83
N ARG A 84 1.32 9.57 4.60
CA ARG A 84 0.88 10.22 3.37
C ARG A 84 -0.13 9.35 2.67
N CYS A 85 -1.23 9.92 2.23
CA CYS A 85 -2.27 9.19 1.52
C CYS A 85 -2.72 9.97 0.28
N VAL A 86 -2.70 9.29 -0.86
CA VAL A 86 -3.09 9.84 -2.17
C VAL A 86 -4.28 9.08 -2.70
N GLY A 87 -5.37 9.78 -2.94
CA GLY A 87 -6.59 9.23 -3.56
C GLY A 87 -6.51 9.34 -5.08
N ILE A 88 -6.76 8.25 -5.80
CA ILE A 88 -6.76 8.24 -7.27
C ILE A 88 -8.08 7.69 -7.79
N ILE A 89 -8.77 8.51 -8.62
CA ILE A 89 -9.90 8.10 -9.45
C ILE A 89 -9.58 8.62 -10.86
N ASP A 90 -9.42 7.69 -11.80
CA ASP A 90 -9.02 7.99 -13.16
C ASP A 90 -9.77 7.09 -14.16
N ARG A 91 -9.31 7.00 -15.40
CA ARG A 91 -9.90 6.27 -16.52
C ARG A 91 -10.14 4.79 -16.21
N TYR A 92 -9.17 4.14 -15.57
CA TYR A 92 -9.25 2.73 -15.21
C TYR A 92 -9.52 2.55 -13.72
N LEU A 93 -10.20 1.46 -13.37
CA LEU A 93 -10.49 1.14 -11.98
C LEU A 93 -9.20 0.74 -11.25
N GLU A 94 -8.85 1.50 -10.21
CA GLU A 94 -7.73 1.21 -9.32
C GLU A 94 -8.09 0.07 -8.35
N HIS A 95 -7.98 -1.19 -8.77
CA HIS A 95 -8.52 -2.33 -8.00
C HIS A 95 -7.46 -3.24 -7.36
N SER A 96 -6.19 -3.06 -7.66
CA SER A 96 -5.11 -3.86 -7.04
C SER A 96 -4.94 -3.54 -5.55
N ARG A 97 -4.59 -4.55 -4.76
CA ARG A 97 -4.21 -4.40 -3.34
C ARG A 97 -2.81 -4.96 -3.18
N ILE A 98 -1.89 -4.06 -2.92
CA ILE A 98 -0.45 -4.31 -2.84
C ILE A 98 0.02 -3.81 -1.49
N LEU A 99 0.77 -4.63 -0.75
CA LEU A 99 1.39 -4.26 0.51
C LEU A 99 2.88 -4.53 0.43
N ILE A 100 3.70 -3.54 0.78
CA ILE A 100 5.16 -3.64 0.77
C ILE A 100 5.67 -3.12 2.11
N PHE A 101 6.21 -4.04 2.93
CA PHE A 101 6.81 -3.74 4.23
C PHE A 101 8.33 -3.73 4.11
N CYS A 102 9.00 -2.73 4.70
CA CYS A 102 10.46 -2.61 4.72
C CYS A 102 11.13 -3.79 5.41
N ASN A 103 10.57 -4.24 6.54
CA ASN A 103 11.09 -5.38 7.31
C ASN A 103 12.61 -5.26 7.61
N GLY A 104 13.06 -4.03 7.91
CA GLY A 104 14.46 -3.76 8.22
C GLY A 104 15.41 -3.98 7.04
N GLY A 105 14.97 -3.62 5.82
CA GLY A 105 15.74 -3.74 4.58
C GLY A 105 15.57 -5.08 3.85
N LYS A 106 14.80 -6.03 4.41
CA LYS A 106 14.43 -7.30 3.74
C LYS A 106 12.96 -7.23 3.34
N ASN A 107 12.67 -6.44 2.32
CA ASN A 107 11.31 -6.08 1.93
C ASN A 107 10.41 -7.28 1.72
N LYS A 108 9.17 -7.17 2.20
CA LYS A 108 8.13 -8.19 2.03
C LYS A 108 7.01 -7.64 1.18
N PHE A 109 6.75 -8.31 0.07
CA PHE A 109 5.74 -7.95 -0.90
C PHE A 109 4.55 -8.89 -0.81
N TYR A 110 3.35 -8.33 -0.86
CA TYR A 110 2.10 -9.09 -0.87
C TYR A 110 1.14 -8.51 -1.91
N LEU A 111 0.50 -9.40 -2.66
CA LEU A 111 -0.60 -9.08 -3.57
C LEU A 111 -1.84 -9.82 -3.10
N GLY A 112 -3.01 -9.17 -3.11
CA GLY A 112 -4.20 -9.83 -2.59
C GLY A 112 -5.53 -9.20 -2.95
N SER A 113 -6.59 -9.73 -2.33
CA SER A 113 -7.98 -9.36 -2.58
C SER A 113 -8.60 -8.49 -1.49
N ALA A 114 -8.03 -8.45 -0.29
CA ALA A 114 -8.63 -7.80 0.87
C ALA A 114 -8.42 -6.30 0.90
N ASP A 115 -9.47 -5.55 1.15
CA ASP A 115 -9.38 -4.21 1.71
C ASP A 115 -9.24 -4.28 3.24
N TRP A 116 -8.77 -3.20 3.86
CA TRP A 116 -8.69 -3.12 5.32
C TRP A 116 -10.01 -2.61 5.91
N MET A 117 -11.04 -3.43 5.68
CA MET A 117 -12.41 -3.23 6.20
C MET A 117 -12.79 -4.41 7.10
N PRO A 118 -13.64 -4.20 8.14
CA PRO A 118 -14.09 -5.30 9.01
C PRO A 118 -14.64 -6.49 8.23
N ARG A 119 -15.48 -6.25 7.22
CA ARG A 119 -16.06 -7.32 6.40
C ARG A 119 -15.02 -8.16 5.66
N ASN A 120 -13.92 -7.55 5.18
CA ASN A 120 -12.86 -8.27 4.46
C ASN A 120 -11.95 -9.03 5.42
N LEU A 121 -11.66 -8.45 6.60
CA LEU A 121 -10.70 -9.01 7.53
C LEU A 121 -11.29 -10.05 8.51
N ILE A 122 -12.65 -10.06 8.66
CA ILE A 122 -13.34 -10.87 9.69
C ILE A 122 -14.38 -11.82 9.08
N ASN A 123 -15.10 -11.41 8.01
CA ASN A 123 -16.27 -12.12 7.54
C ASN A 123 -16.09 -12.81 6.19
N ARG A 124 -15.30 -12.23 5.29
CA ARG A 124 -15.10 -12.75 3.93
C ARG A 124 -13.90 -13.68 3.84
N ILE A 125 -13.92 -14.56 2.85
CA ILE A 125 -12.73 -15.30 2.43
C ILE A 125 -11.92 -14.39 1.51
N GLU A 126 -10.77 -13.96 2.00
CA GLU A 126 -9.82 -13.10 1.29
C GLU A 126 -8.41 -13.67 1.44
N VAL A 127 -7.53 -13.37 0.48
CA VAL A 127 -6.16 -13.88 0.49
C VAL A 127 -5.17 -12.76 0.17
N TYR A 128 -4.04 -12.73 0.88
CA TYR A 128 -2.80 -12.11 0.45
C TYR A 128 -1.75 -13.19 0.23
N SER A 129 -1.15 -13.19 -0.95
CA SER A 129 -0.03 -14.05 -1.33
C SER A 129 1.28 -13.26 -1.26
N PRO A 130 2.34 -13.81 -0.67
CA PRO A 130 3.67 -13.23 -0.79
C PRO A 130 4.16 -13.31 -2.23
N VAL A 131 4.94 -12.32 -2.64
CA VAL A 131 5.61 -12.28 -3.95
C VAL A 131 7.12 -12.32 -3.70
N TYR A 132 7.78 -13.35 -4.22
CA TYR A 132 9.22 -13.58 -4.01
C TYR A 132 10.05 -13.25 -5.24
N ASP A 133 9.48 -13.33 -6.43
CA ASP A 133 10.13 -13.01 -7.67
C ASP A 133 10.52 -11.54 -7.73
N ALA A 134 11.79 -11.26 -8.05
CA ALA A 134 12.36 -9.92 -8.00
C ALA A 134 11.77 -8.98 -9.07
N ASP A 135 11.43 -9.52 -10.23
CA ASP A 135 10.88 -8.74 -11.34
C ASP A 135 9.45 -8.33 -11.02
N LEU A 136 8.64 -9.28 -10.51
CA LEU A 136 7.29 -8.98 -10.04
C LEU A 136 7.30 -8.00 -8.84
N GLN A 137 8.29 -8.10 -7.94
CA GLN A 137 8.45 -7.13 -6.85
C GLN A 137 8.72 -5.72 -7.38
N ARG A 138 9.56 -5.58 -8.42
CA ARG A 138 9.81 -4.29 -9.07
C ARG A 138 8.55 -3.70 -9.69
N ASP A 139 7.72 -4.52 -10.33
CA ASP A 139 6.46 -4.09 -10.92
C ASP A 139 5.44 -3.64 -9.88
N LEU A 140 5.32 -4.40 -8.79
CA LEU A 140 4.44 -4.02 -7.68
C LEU A 140 4.89 -2.70 -7.05
N LEU A 141 6.20 -2.52 -6.83
CA LEU A 141 6.75 -1.28 -6.29
C LEU A 141 6.52 -0.11 -7.25
N ARG A 142 6.79 -0.29 -8.55
CA ARG A 142 6.53 0.70 -9.61
C ARG A 142 5.07 1.14 -9.61
N THR A 143 4.15 0.18 -9.54
CA THR A 143 2.70 0.46 -9.52
C THR A 143 2.32 1.36 -8.34
N VAL A 144 2.84 1.09 -7.14
CA VAL A 144 2.57 1.91 -5.96
C VAL A 144 3.24 3.29 -6.08
N GLU A 145 4.50 3.33 -6.49
CA GLU A 145 5.27 4.58 -6.60
C GLU A 145 4.72 5.53 -7.68
N TYR A 146 4.24 5.00 -8.79
CA TYR A 146 3.59 5.82 -9.82
C TYR A 146 2.30 6.43 -9.27
N GLY A 147 1.48 5.65 -8.57
CA GLY A 147 0.29 6.18 -7.89
C GLY A 147 0.64 7.29 -6.88
N LEU A 148 1.68 7.09 -6.06
CA LEU A 148 2.14 8.11 -5.11
C LEU A 148 2.67 9.38 -5.77
N ARG A 149 3.05 9.35 -7.04
CA ARG A 149 3.56 10.48 -7.82
C ARG A 149 2.50 11.15 -8.68
N ASP A 150 1.28 10.60 -8.75
CA ASP A 150 0.22 11.16 -9.61
C ASP A 150 -0.16 12.57 -9.19
N THR A 151 0.07 13.55 -10.06
CA THR A 151 -0.25 14.95 -9.85
C THR A 151 -1.45 15.42 -10.66
N MET A 152 -1.88 14.62 -11.65
CA MET A 152 -3.01 14.99 -12.51
C MET A 152 -4.35 14.50 -11.97
N ASN A 153 -4.40 13.32 -11.38
CA ASN A 153 -5.61 12.75 -10.76
C ASN A 153 -5.42 12.40 -9.27
N GLY A 154 -4.18 12.45 -8.78
CA GLY A 154 -3.85 12.21 -7.37
C GLY A 154 -4.33 13.35 -6.47
N ARG A 155 -5.22 13.03 -5.53
CA ARG A 155 -5.77 13.94 -4.51
C ARG A 155 -5.14 13.63 -3.16
N LEU A 156 -4.70 14.67 -2.47
CA LEU A 156 -4.22 14.53 -1.09
C LEU A 156 -5.42 14.21 -0.19
N ILE A 157 -5.33 13.07 0.49
CA ILE A 157 -6.25 12.75 1.58
C ILE A 157 -5.63 13.38 2.84
N ASP A 158 -6.27 14.43 3.33
CA ASP A 158 -5.81 15.17 4.50
C ASP A 158 -6.92 15.30 5.55
N GLY A 159 -6.54 15.72 6.77
CA GLY A 159 -7.46 15.92 7.87
C GLY A 159 -8.41 17.12 7.71
N ARG A 160 -8.26 17.91 6.66
CA ARG A 160 -9.05 19.10 6.37
C ARG A 160 -10.08 18.87 5.26
N GLY A 161 -10.02 17.73 4.57
CA GLY A 161 -10.89 17.44 3.43
C GLY A 161 -10.69 18.41 2.26
N THR A 162 -9.48 18.92 2.05
CA THR A 162 -9.22 19.95 1.03
C THR A 162 -9.37 19.43 -0.39
N ASN A 163 -9.25 18.12 -0.59
CA ASN A 163 -9.31 17.45 -1.88
C ASN A 163 -8.41 18.08 -2.95
N GLN A 164 -7.26 18.62 -2.52
CA GLN A 164 -6.30 19.26 -3.41
C GLN A 164 -5.52 18.22 -4.21
N PHE A 165 -5.17 18.59 -5.45
CA PHE A 165 -4.23 17.79 -6.23
C PHE A 165 -2.85 17.76 -5.56
N GLN A 166 -2.12 16.66 -5.74
CA GLN A 166 -0.71 16.62 -5.38
C GLN A 166 0.06 17.71 -6.14
N PRO A 167 0.94 18.46 -5.46
CA PRO A 167 1.83 19.39 -6.13
C PRO A 167 2.93 18.65 -6.90
N GLY A 168 3.40 19.23 -7.99
CA GLY A 168 4.53 18.72 -8.77
C GLY A 168 4.35 18.90 -10.27
N ASN A 169 5.33 18.44 -11.04
CA ASN A 169 5.24 18.42 -12.49
C ASN A 169 4.13 17.46 -12.94
N PRO A 170 3.44 17.73 -14.07
CA PRO A 170 2.38 16.87 -14.57
C PRO A 170 2.82 15.41 -14.71
N PHE A 171 2.16 14.52 -13.99
CA PHE A 171 2.39 13.09 -14.04
C PHE A 171 1.07 12.33 -13.82
N ARG A 172 0.65 11.54 -14.80
CA ARG A 172 -0.54 10.70 -14.74
C ARG A 172 -0.13 9.24 -14.63
N SER A 173 -0.37 8.64 -13.49
CA SER A 173 0.14 7.32 -13.14
C SER A 173 -0.33 6.21 -14.08
N GLN A 174 -1.60 6.23 -14.48
CA GLN A 174 -2.17 5.20 -15.36
C GLN A 174 -1.57 5.25 -16.78
N GLU A 175 -1.38 6.45 -17.33
CA GLU A 175 -0.73 6.60 -18.65
C GLU A 175 0.78 6.23 -18.59
N ALA A 176 1.44 6.62 -17.51
CA ALA A 176 2.84 6.29 -17.31
C ALA A 176 3.08 4.78 -17.19
N LEU A 177 2.22 4.06 -16.44
CA LEU A 177 2.27 2.60 -16.35
C LEU A 177 1.98 1.95 -17.70
N TYR A 178 0.93 2.37 -18.38
CA TYR A 178 0.58 1.85 -19.69
C TYR A 178 1.75 1.98 -20.68
N ASN A 179 2.34 3.17 -20.78
CA ASN A 179 3.47 3.44 -21.67
C ASN A 179 4.73 2.65 -21.26
N CYS A 180 4.93 2.38 -19.98
CA CYS A 180 6.03 1.56 -19.51
C CYS A 180 5.90 0.12 -20.01
N TYR A 181 4.73 -0.50 -19.82
CA TYR A 181 4.47 -1.86 -20.28
C TYR A 181 4.44 -2.00 -21.81
N LEU A 182 3.98 -0.97 -22.54
CA LEU A 182 4.08 -0.97 -24.00
C LEU A 182 5.55 -1.08 -24.46
N LYS A 183 6.42 -0.24 -23.90
CA LYS A 183 7.85 -0.25 -24.24
C LYS A 183 8.52 -1.57 -23.89
N GLU A 184 8.23 -2.13 -22.72
CA GLU A 184 8.76 -3.45 -22.30
C GLU A 184 8.35 -4.56 -23.27
N ASN A 185 7.09 -4.55 -23.76
CA ASN A 185 6.62 -5.50 -24.76
C ASN A 185 7.28 -5.31 -26.15
N GLU A 186 7.54 -4.06 -26.55
CA GLU A 186 8.19 -3.77 -27.84
C GLU A 186 9.68 -4.13 -27.84
N THR A 187 10.35 -4.00 -26.71
CA THR A 187 11.80 -4.30 -26.60
C THR A 187 12.09 -5.79 -26.36
N GLY A 188 11.07 -6.62 -26.15
CA GLY A 188 11.23 -8.04 -25.84
C GLY A 188 11.78 -8.30 -24.43
N GLU A 189 11.88 -7.29 -23.58
CA GLU A 189 12.25 -7.40 -22.17
C GLU A 189 11.07 -7.86 -21.28
N ALA A 190 9.99 -8.32 -21.93
CA ALA A 190 8.91 -8.99 -21.24
C ALA A 190 9.43 -10.34 -20.71
N HIS A 191 9.56 -10.42 -19.39
CA HIS A 191 9.75 -11.61 -18.56
C HIS A 191 10.13 -12.88 -19.32
N GLY A 192 11.44 -13.21 -19.32
CA GLY A 192 11.95 -14.37 -19.99
C GLY A 192 11.09 -15.61 -19.70
N ASN A 193 10.62 -16.21 -20.78
CA ASN A 193 10.20 -17.60 -20.75
C ASN A 193 11.46 -18.42 -20.49
N ASP A 194 11.59 -18.95 -19.29
CA ASP A 194 12.29 -20.20 -18.97
C ASP A 194 11.57 -20.87 -17.79
#